data_bbf6513970bcafba3dc9a305a99f7e08
#
_entry.id   bbf6513970bcafba3dc9a305a99f7e08
#
_cell.length_a   1.000
_cell.length_b   1.000
_cell.length_c   1.000
_cell.angle_alpha   90.00
_cell.angle_beta   90.00
_cell.angle_gamma   90.00
#
_symmetry.space_group_name_H-M   'P 1'
#
loop_
_entity.id
_entity.type
_entity.pdbx_description
1 polymer ?
#
loop_
_entity_poly.entity_id
_entity_poly.type
_entity_poly.pdbx_seq_one_letter_code
_entity_poly.pdbx_strand_id
1 'polypeptide(L)'
;MSQIQKASFQQLTLERLYEILHLRVQVFVVEQECAYPEIDNIDFEANHLWIDDAQGLASYLRVVQEEEGHRIGRVVTRADARSKGLSRELIQYVLTTSQGPWVLSAQSYLHD
;
A
#
# COMPACT_ATOMS: atom_id res chain seq x y z
N MET A 1 -17.30 5.84 4.89
CA MET A 1 -16.34 4.79 4.52
C MET A 1 -15.74 5.07 3.16
N SER A 2 -14.45 4.90 3.05
CA SER A 2 -13.76 5.16 1.80
C SER A 2 -13.97 4.02 0.81
N GLN A 3 -13.97 4.32 -0.47
CA GLN A 3 -14.04 3.32 -1.51
C GLN A 3 -12.65 2.73 -1.76
N ILE A 4 -12.51 1.43 -1.55
CA ILE A 4 -11.24 0.73 -1.72
C ILE A 4 -11.19 0.11 -3.11
N GLN A 5 -10.09 0.35 -3.83
CA GLN A 5 -9.85 -0.22 -5.14
C GLN A 5 -8.75 -1.25 -5.04
N LYS A 6 -8.83 -2.28 -5.87
CA LYS A 6 -7.87 -3.39 -5.86
C LYS A 6 -7.55 -3.81 -7.28
N ALA A 7 -6.27 -4.08 -7.53
CA ALA A 7 -5.82 -4.52 -8.85
C ALA A 7 -4.54 -5.34 -8.72
N SER A 8 -4.38 -6.31 -9.62
CA SER A 8 -3.08 -6.97 -9.82
C SER A 8 -2.16 -6.00 -10.56
N PHE A 9 -0.88 -6.32 -10.62
CA PHE A 9 0.07 -5.47 -11.35
C PHE A 9 -0.37 -5.28 -12.80
N GLN A 10 -0.80 -6.35 -13.45
CA GLN A 10 -1.21 -6.30 -14.86
C GLN A 10 -2.47 -5.47 -15.09
N GLN A 11 -3.28 -5.29 -14.07
CA GLN A 11 -4.52 -4.51 -14.16
C GLN A 11 -4.31 -3.02 -13.89
N LEU A 12 -3.15 -2.64 -13.36
CA LEU A 12 -2.86 -1.24 -13.08
C LEU A 12 -2.66 -0.47 -14.38
N THR A 13 -3.15 0.76 -14.42
CA THR A 13 -2.80 1.66 -15.54
C THR A 13 -1.40 2.19 -15.30
N LEU A 14 -0.76 2.67 -16.36
CA LEU A 14 0.57 3.25 -16.24
C LEU A 14 0.56 4.46 -15.31
N GLU A 15 -0.47 5.30 -15.42
CA GLU A 15 -0.59 6.47 -14.56
C GLU A 15 -0.74 6.08 -13.10
N ARG A 16 -1.58 5.08 -12.82
CA ARG A 16 -1.79 4.65 -11.44
C ARG A 16 -0.50 4.05 -10.87
N LEU A 17 0.18 3.25 -11.64
CA LEU A 17 1.46 2.68 -11.20
C LEU A 17 2.46 3.79 -10.87
N TYR A 18 2.55 4.80 -11.72
CA TYR A 18 3.45 5.92 -11.49
C TYR A 18 3.09 6.65 -10.19
N GLU A 19 1.81 6.90 -9.96
CA GLU A 19 1.34 7.55 -8.73
C GLU A 19 1.71 6.73 -7.48
N ILE A 20 1.52 5.43 -7.55
CA ILE A 20 1.83 4.53 -6.44
C ILE A 20 3.32 4.58 -6.12
N LEU A 21 4.17 4.44 -7.14
CA LEU A 21 5.61 4.46 -6.94
C LEU A 21 6.09 5.81 -6.43
N HIS A 22 5.52 6.89 -6.94
CA HIS A 22 5.86 8.23 -6.49
C HIS A 22 5.54 8.42 -5.01
N LEU A 23 4.35 8.02 -4.58
CA LEU A 23 3.95 8.13 -3.18
C LEU A 23 4.86 7.31 -2.28
N ARG A 24 5.18 6.07 -2.69
CA ARG A 24 6.04 5.18 -1.90
C ARG A 24 7.44 5.77 -1.73
N VAL A 25 8.01 6.28 -2.81
CA VAL A 25 9.35 6.87 -2.73
C VAL A 25 9.34 8.13 -1.86
N GLN A 26 8.32 8.97 -2.00
CA GLN A 26 8.24 10.19 -1.20
C GLN A 26 8.19 9.90 0.30
N VAL A 27 7.50 8.86 0.70
CA VAL A 27 7.34 8.54 2.12
C VAL A 27 8.49 7.67 2.63
N PHE A 28 8.76 6.55 1.96
CA PHE A 28 9.70 5.57 2.50
C PHE A 28 11.16 5.96 2.27
N VAL A 29 11.46 6.67 1.22
CA VAL A 29 12.85 7.06 0.93
C VAL A 29 13.11 8.51 1.31
N VAL A 30 12.30 9.44 0.83
CA VAL A 30 12.56 10.87 1.05
C VAL A 30 12.19 11.30 2.45
N GLU A 31 10.96 11.07 2.87
CA GLU A 31 10.48 11.52 4.20
C GLU A 31 11.22 10.81 5.32
N GLN A 32 11.41 9.50 5.21
CA GLN A 32 12.08 8.72 6.25
C GLN A 32 13.61 8.76 6.13
N GLU A 33 14.11 9.38 5.08
CA GLU A 33 15.55 9.48 4.82
C GLU A 33 16.23 8.11 4.85
N CYS A 34 15.58 7.12 4.24
CA CYS A 34 16.04 5.75 4.25
C CYS A 34 16.33 5.30 2.82
N ALA A 35 17.62 5.24 2.48
CA ALA A 35 18.04 4.82 1.15
C ALA A 35 18.10 3.29 1.08
N TYR A 36 17.04 2.67 0.59
CA TYR A 36 17.01 1.23 0.38
C TYR A 36 16.21 0.94 -0.90
N PRO A 37 16.30 -0.28 -1.44
CA PRO A 37 15.63 -0.58 -2.70
C PRO A 37 14.11 -0.65 -2.54
N GLU A 38 13.46 0.48 -2.72
CA GLU A 38 12.01 0.58 -2.61
C GLU A 38 11.31 -0.21 -3.70
N ILE A 39 11.86 -0.19 -4.91
CA ILE A 39 11.34 -0.96 -6.03
C ILE A 39 12.10 -2.28 -6.05
N ASP A 40 11.42 -3.36 -5.69
CA ASP A 40 12.05 -4.64 -5.34
C ASP A 40 11.57 -5.83 -6.18
N ASN A 41 10.86 -5.55 -7.28
CA ASN A 41 10.30 -6.56 -8.19
C ASN A 41 9.14 -7.38 -7.60
N ILE A 42 8.88 -7.27 -6.31
CA ILE A 42 7.76 -8.00 -5.68
C ILE A 42 6.42 -7.47 -6.17
N ASP A 43 6.40 -6.22 -6.63
CA ASP A 43 5.17 -5.60 -7.13
C ASP A 43 4.53 -6.35 -8.28
N PHE A 44 5.32 -7.07 -9.07
CA PHE A 44 4.80 -7.85 -10.19
C PHE A 44 3.84 -8.96 -9.74
N GLU A 45 4.04 -9.47 -8.53
CA GLU A 45 3.26 -10.60 -8.00
C GLU A 45 2.26 -10.16 -6.94
N ALA A 46 2.25 -8.89 -6.58
CA ALA A 46 1.42 -8.39 -5.50
C ALA A 46 0.03 -8.00 -6.00
N ASN A 47 -0.91 -7.96 -5.05
CA ASN A 47 -2.16 -7.25 -5.26
C ASN A 47 -2.00 -5.87 -4.65
N HIS A 48 -2.50 -4.86 -5.35
CA HIS A 48 -2.38 -3.47 -4.98
C HIS A 48 -3.75 -2.94 -4.57
N LEU A 49 -3.82 -2.33 -3.39
CA LEU A 49 -5.06 -1.79 -2.87
C LEU A 49 -4.85 -0.33 -2.52
N TRP A 50 -5.84 0.50 -2.81
CA TRP A 50 -5.68 1.92 -2.55
C TRP A 50 -7.02 2.62 -2.36
N ILE A 51 -6.91 3.83 -1.82
CA ILE A 51 -8.03 4.75 -1.65
C ILE A 51 -7.63 6.07 -2.29
N ASP A 52 -8.52 6.61 -3.12
CA ASP A 52 -8.36 7.95 -3.68
C ASP A 52 -9.20 8.94 -2.86
N ASP A 53 -8.76 10.18 -2.81
CA ASP A 53 -9.58 11.28 -2.34
C ASP A 53 -9.73 12.30 -3.47
N ALA A 54 -10.22 13.49 -3.16
CA ALA A 54 -10.46 14.51 -4.19
C ALA A 54 -9.18 14.96 -4.90
N GLN A 55 -8.02 14.71 -4.31
CA GLN A 55 -6.74 15.13 -4.86
C GLN A 55 -5.97 14.00 -5.52
N GLY A 56 -6.54 12.79 -5.57
CA GLY A 56 -5.91 11.64 -6.18
C GLY A 56 -5.56 10.56 -5.17
N LEU A 57 -4.47 9.85 -5.39
CA LEU A 57 -4.06 8.73 -4.53
C LEU A 57 -3.78 9.21 -3.12
N ALA A 58 -4.52 8.69 -2.16
CA ALA A 58 -4.41 9.10 -0.76
C ALA A 58 -3.71 8.05 0.10
N SER A 59 -4.03 6.78 -0.08
CA SER A 59 -3.46 5.71 0.75
C SER A 59 -3.33 4.44 -0.07
N TYR A 60 -2.34 3.62 0.26
CA TYR A 60 -2.00 2.46 -0.55
C TYR A 60 -1.37 1.38 0.33
N LEU A 61 -1.56 0.13 -0.05
CA LEU A 61 -0.76 -0.98 0.45
C LEU A 61 -0.67 -2.05 -0.63
N ARG A 62 0.29 -2.96 -0.47
CA ARG A 62 0.36 -4.14 -1.32
C ARG A 62 0.22 -5.39 -0.46
N VAL A 63 -0.33 -6.45 -1.06
CA VAL A 63 -0.48 -7.74 -0.41
C VAL A 63 0.20 -8.78 -1.27
N VAL A 64 1.10 -9.54 -0.67
CA VAL A 64 1.81 -10.61 -1.34
C VAL A 64 1.34 -11.93 -0.75
N GLN A 65 0.87 -12.84 -1.59
CA GLN A 65 0.51 -14.16 -1.13
C GLN A 65 1.77 -14.98 -0.94
N GLU A 66 1.92 -15.55 0.25
CA GLU A 66 3.03 -16.40 0.60
C GLU A 66 2.53 -17.82 0.84
N GLU A 67 3.46 -18.74 1.06
CA GLU A 67 3.12 -20.16 1.22
C GLU A 67 2.11 -20.39 2.33
N GLU A 68 2.21 -19.65 3.42
CA GLU A 68 1.35 -19.83 4.58
C GLU A 68 0.56 -18.57 4.93
N GLY A 69 0.04 -17.86 3.95
CA GLY A 69 -0.78 -16.69 4.25
C GLY A 69 -0.44 -15.49 3.39
N HIS A 70 -0.59 -14.32 3.96
CA HIS A 70 -0.44 -13.07 3.21
C HIS A 70 0.44 -12.09 3.96
N ARG A 71 1.33 -11.42 3.23
CA ARG A 71 2.17 -10.35 3.78
C ARG A 71 1.64 -9.01 3.28
N ILE A 72 1.33 -8.14 4.23
CA ILE A 72 0.88 -6.78 3.94
C ILE A 72 2.10 -5.86 4.08
N GLY A 73 2.39 -5.12 3.03
CA GLY A 73 3.55 -4.23 3.06
C GLY A 73 3.32 -2.95 2.30
N ARG A 74 4.29 -2.07 2.40
CA ARG A 74 4.27 -0.76 1.73
C ARG A 74 3.01 0.02 2.06
N VAL A 75 2.54 -0.08 3.31
CA VAL A 75 1.39 0.69 3.76
C VAL A 75 1.80 2.16 3.86
N VAL A 76 1.12 3.01 3.12
CA VAL A 76 1.52 4.40 3.03
C VAL A 76 0.29 5.28 2.85
N THR A 77 0.32 6.47 3.46
CA THR A 77 -0.72 7.48 3.30
C THR A 77 -0.04 8.80 2.99
N ARG A 78 -0.59 9.51 1.99
CA ARG A 78 -0.08 10.83 1.61
C ARG A 78 -0.11 11.73 2.84
N ALA A 79 0.92 12.56 3.02
CA ALA A 79 1.12 13.34 4.25
C ALA A 79 -0.12 14.14 4.67
N ASP A 80 -0.80 14.78 3.72
CA ASP A 80 -1.95 15.62 4.03
C ASP A 80 -3.26 14.83 4.20
N ALA A 81 -3.20 13.52 4.02
CA ALA A 81 -4.36 12.64 4.20
C ALA A 81 -4.25 11.75 5.43
N ARG A 82 -3.23 11.96 6.24
CA ARG A 82 -3.00 11.16 7.45
C ARG A 82 -3.99 11.52 8.56
N SER A 83 -4.08 10.63 9.55
CA SER A 83 -4.95 10.80 10.72
C SER A 83 -6.44 10.71 10.41
N LYS A 84 -6.78 10.17 9.24
CA LYS A 84 -8.17 9.91 8.84
C LYS A 84 -8.53 8.43 8.84
N GLY A 85 -7.59 7.58 9.26
CA GLY A 85 -7.81 6.15 9.35
C GLY A 85 -7.80 5.40 8.02
N LEU A 86 -7.22 5.97 6.95
CA LEU A 86 -7.27 5.35 5.63
C LEU A 86 -6.49 4.06 5.57
N SER A 87 -5.26 4.04 6.09
CA SER A 87 -4.48 2.80 6.07
C SER A 87 -5.11 1.74 6.95
N ARG A 88 -5.77 2.13 8.05
CA ARG A 88 -6.52 1.18 8.88
C ARG A 88 -7.66 0.57 8.09
N GLU A 89 -8.39 1.36 7.30
CA GLU A 89 -9.46 0.83 6.45
C GLU A 89 -8.92 -0.18 5.45
N LEU A 90 -7.77 0.12 4.83
CA LEU A 90 -7.15 -0.80 3.87
C LEU A 90 -6.74 -2.11 4.54
N ILE A 91 -6.07 -2.03 5.69
CA ILE A 91 -5.65 -3.22 6.43
C ILE A 91 -6.86 -4.04 6.84
N GLN A 92 -7.89 -3.39 7.37
CA GLN A 92 -9.11 -4.08 7.79
C GLN A 92 -9.76 -4.81 6.62
N TYR A 93 -9.76 -4.19 5.45
CA TYR A 93 -10.31 -4.82 4.24
C TYR A 93 -9.56 -6.11 3.92
N VAL A 94 -8.22 -6.08 3.98
CA VAL A 94 -7.42 -7.27 3.72
C VAL A 94 -7.73 -8.38 4.73
N LEU A 95 -7.82 -8.02 6.01
CA LEU A 95 -8.09 -9.00 7.07
C LEU A 95 -9.47 -9.65 6.93
N THR A 96 -10.43 -8.94 6.35
CA THR A 96 -11.79 -9.47 6.20
C THR A 96 -12.04 -10.16 4.87
N THR A 97 -11.15 -9.97 3.88
CA THR A 97 -11.37 -10.51 2.53
C THR A 97 -10.33 -11.55 2.12
N SER A 98 -9.38 -11.86 2.97
CA SER A 98 -8.36 -12.87 2.68
C SER A 98 -8.17 -13.77 3.90
N GLN A 99 -7.46 -14.87 3.70
CA GLN A 99 -7.19 -15.82 4.79
C GLN A 99 -5.80 -15.59 5.37
N GLY A 100 -5.74 -15.60 6.70
CA GLY A 100 -4.48 -15.54 7.41
C GLY A 100 -3.71 -16.83 7.35
N PRO A 101 -2.57 -16.88 8.02
CA PRO A 101 -2.04 -15.77 8.83
C PRO A 101 -1.60 -14.58 7.98
N TRP A 102 -1.57 -13.41 8.62
CA TRP A 102 -1.10 -12.18 7.97
C TRP A 102 0.15 -11.70 8.67
N VAL A 103 1.11 -11.19 7.88
CA VAL A 103 2.32 -10.57 8.40
C VAL A 103 2.32 -9.12 7.93
N LEU A 104 2.54 -8.19 8.83
CA LEU A 104 2.63 -6.78 8.53
C LEU A 104 4.08 -6.37 8.62
N SER A 105 4.62 -5.76 7.56
CA SER A 105 6.00 -5.31 7.55
C SER A 105 6.22 -4.20 8.57
N ALA A 106 7.34 -4.27 9.30
CA ALA A 106 7.59 -3.40 10.45
C ALA A 106 7.54 -1.91 10.13
N GLN A 107 7.99 -1.51 8.95
CA GLN A 107 8.00 -0.10 8.54
C GLN A 107 6.63 0.44 8.22
N SER A 108 5.68 -0.42 7.94
CA SER A 108 4.44 -0.03 7.30
C SER A 108 3.49 0.73 8.20
N TYR A 109 3.56 0.52 9.51
CA TYR A 109 2.61 1.14 10.42
C TYR A 109 3.16 2.34 11.17
N LEU A 110 4.33 2.80 10.81
CA LEU A 110 4.96 3.93 11.51
C LEU A 110 4.36 5.27 11.11
N HIS A 111 3.62 5.32 10.02
CA HIS A 111 3.15 6.56 9.41
C HIS A 111 1.66 6.55 9.10
N ASP A 112 0.91 5.84 9.86
CA ASP A 112 -0.53 5.85 9.69
C ASP A 112 -1.16 7.10 10.28
#